data_faa6e4470c5f0b9bad8b1d881188804d
#
_entry.id   faa6e4470c5f0b9bad8b1d881188804d
#
_cell.length_a   1.000
_cell.length_b   1.000
_cell.length_c   1.000
_cell.angle_alpha   90.00
_cell.angle_beta   90.00
_cell.angle_gamma   90.00
#
_symmetry.space_group_name_H-M   'P 1'
#
loop_
_entity.id
_entity.type
_entity.pdbx_description
1 polymer ?
#
loop_
_entity_poly.entity_id
_entity_poly.type
_entity_poly.pdbx_seq_one_letter_code
_entity_poly.pdbx_strand_id
1 'polypeptide(L)'
;MEYTKADFEPTVGDAYNHGWKTIWKYFLELFLVGLLLFIISIPVNAFSFLIREDGNWFGIGIFVVFSAAYGILILGPLQYGMSYCYLKAVRRENLQVGDLFAFKDNYLNVMLAALLTNVIIGIGIFMLIIPGIIFACKLAFVPYLVIDKKMDAIKALQASWQMTDGYAVNIFVMGLLAIFIAIGGLIAFLIGVIIAAMWIYASFASIYYSVDSTQLQEAEGSGSEV
;
A
#
# COMPACT_ATOMS: atom_id res chain seq x y z
N MET A 1 23.08 -2.32 -6.42
CA MET A 1 22.26 -1.15 -6.02
C MET A 1 22.79 -0.75 -4.67
N GLU A 2 23.30 0.47 -4.55
CA GLU A 2 23.72 1.02 -3.26
C GLU A 2 22.45 1.35 -2.48
N TYR A 3 22.13 0.56 -1.46
CA TYR A 3 20.97 0.83 -0.61
C TYR A 3 21.25 2.08 0.20
N THR A 4 20.60 3.16 -0.15
CA THR A 4 20.65 4.39 0.67
C THR A 4 19.97 4.09 2.00
N LYS A 5 20.70 4.22 3.09
CA LYS A 5 20.23 3.97 4.45
C LYS A 5 19.17 5.00 4.84
N ALA A 6 18.12 4.60 5.55
CA ALA A 6 17.17 5.55 6.10
C ALA A 6 17.82 6.40 7.20
N ASP A 7 17.69 7.71 7.09
CA ASP A 7 18.28 8.68 8.04
C ASP A 7 17.39 8.89 9.29
N PHE A 8 16.41 8.02 9.54
CA PHE A 8 15.44 8.16 10.63
C PHE A 8 15.04 6.80 11.19
N GLU A 9 14.60 6.80 12.46
CA GLU A 9 14.17 5.59 13.16
C GLU A 9 12.77 5.12 12.71
N PRO A 10 12.45 3.81 12.85
CA PRO A 10 11.15 3.26 12.50
C PRO A 10 10.09 3.63 13.55
N THR A 11 9.92 4.93 13.80
CA THR A 11 8.90 5.47 14.70
C THR A 11 7.72 6.05 13.91
N VAL A 12 6.55 6.12 14.54
CA VAL A 12 5.34 6.70 13.94
C VAL A 12 5.56 8.17 13.57
N GLY A 13 6.18 8.95 14.46
CA GLY A 13 6.41 10.36 14.26
C GLY A 13 7.36 10.65 13.08
N ASP A 14 8.46 9.92 13.01
CA ASP A 14 9.44 10.09 11.96
C ASP A 14 8.90 9.67 10.60
N ALA A 15 8.13 8.57 10.54
CA ALA A 15 7.47 8.11 9.32
C ALA A 15 6.49 9.16 8.77
N TYR A 16 5.66 9.77 9.63
CA TYR A 16 4.74 10.83 9.21
C TYR A 16 5.45 12.12 8.82
N ASN A 17 6.50 12.52 9.54
CA ASN A 17 7.29 13.71 9.20
C ASN A 17 8.05 13.53 7.87
N HIS A 18 8.67 12.36 7.67
CA HIS A 18 9.35 12.03 6.43
C HIS A 18 8.36 11.95 5.26
N GLY A 19 7.21 11.30 5.46
CA GLY A 19 6.12 11.25 4.48
C GLY A 19 5.64 12.63 4.08
N TRP A 20 5.41 13.55 5.04
CA TRP A 20 5.02 14.94 4.77
C TRP A 20 6.03 15.69 3.90
N LYS A 21 7.31 15.58 4.21
CA LYS A 21 8.38 16.21 3.39
C LYS A 21 8.45 15.61 1.99
N THR A 22 8.23 14.31 1.87
CA THR A 22 8.29 13.59 0.59
C THR A 22 7.18 14.02 -0.34
N ILE A 23 5.94 14.17 0.12
CA ILE A 23 4.82 14.56 -0.75
C ILE A 23 5.02 15.94 -1.36
N TRP A 24 5.60 16.91 -0.65
CA TRP A 24 5.84 18.23 -1.21
C TRP A 24 6.97 18.25 -2.23
N LYS A 25 7.95 17.34 -2.09
CA LYS A 25 9.06 17.23 -3.04
C LYS A 25 8.63 16.57 -4.35
N TYR A 26 7.78 15.55 -4.28
CA TYR A 26 7.33 14.75 -5.45
C TYR A 26 5.82 14.92 -5.69
N PHE A 27 5.30 16.13 -5.40
CA PHE A 27 3.86 16.38 -5.43
C PHE A 27 3.22 16.07 -6.79
N LEU A 28 3.84 16.55 -7.87
CA LEU A 28 3.28 16.41 -9.22
C LEU A 28 3.24 14.94 -9.66
N GLU A 29 4.34 14.23 -9.48
CA GLU A 29 4.46 12.83 -9.87
C GLU A 29 3.49 11.94 -9.09
N LEU A 30 3.41 12.11 -7.77
CA LEU A 30 2.51 11.35 -6.91
C LEU A 30 1.04 11.70 -7.16
N PHE A 31 0.75 12.96 -7.45
CA PHE A 31 -0.58 13.41 -7.86
C PHE A 31 -1.01 12.76 -9.18
N LEU A 32 -0.13 12.74 -10.18
CA LEU A 32 -0.39 12.10 -11.47
C LEU A 32 -0.59 10.59 -11.34
N VAL A 33 0.18 9.92 -10.50
CA VAL A 33 0.00 8.49 -10.17
C VAL A 33 -1.38 8.26 -9.55
N GLY A 34 -1.78 9.06 -8.57
CA GLY A 34 -3.09 8.99 -7.94
C GLY A 34 -4.24 9.29 -8.90
N LEU A 35 -4.08 10.31 -9.76
CA LEU A 35 -5.05 10.67 -10.79
C LEU A 35 -5.23 9.54 -11.82
N LEU A 36 -4.15 8.92 -12.27
CA LEU A 36 -4.20 7.80 -13.20
C LEU A 36 -4.94 6.61 -12.59
N LEU A 37 -4.66 6.28 -11.33
CA LEU A 37 -5.35 5.21 -10.61
C LEU A 37 -6.84 5.54 -10.43
N PHE A 38 -7.19 6.79 -10.14
CA PHE A 38 -8.57 7.25 -10.07
C PHE A 38 -9.30 7.08 -11.41
N ILE A 39 -8.69 7.49 -12.53
CA ILE A 39 -9.26 7.32 -13.87
C ILE A 39 -9.51 5.84 -14.18
N ILE A 40 -8.55 4.96 -13.87
CA ILE A 40 -8.69 3.52 -14.10
C ILE A 40 -9.78 2.91 -13.21
N SER A 41 -10.09 3.50 -12.05
CA SER A 41 -11.18 3.03 -11.17
C SER A 41 -12.58 3.44 -11.63
N ILE A 42 -12.72 4.41 -12.54
CA ILE A 42 -14.01 4.93 -13.03
C ILE A 42 -14.94 3.83 -13.56
N PRO A 43 -14.50 2.84 -14.39
CA PRO A 43 -15.40 1.83 -14.94
C PRO A 43 -16.18 1.05 -13.88
N VAL A 44 -15.56 0.69 -12.76
CA VAL A 44 -16.25 -0.04 -11.68
C VAL A 44 -17.29 0.85 -11.01
N ASN A 45 -16.96 2.12 -10.75
CA ASN A 45 -17.86 3.05 -10.10
C ASN A 45 -19.04 3.44 -11.02
N ALA A 46 -18.79 3.67 -12.31
CA ALA A 46 -19.83 3.98 -13.28
C ALA A 46 -20.79 2.82 -13.47
N PHE A 47 -20.27 1.60 -13.56
CA PHE A 47 -21.10 0.40 -13.73
C PHE A 47 -21.97 0.12 -12.51
N SER A 48 -21.49 0.39 -11.28
CA SER A 48 -22.29 0.29 -10.05
C SER A 48 -23.49 1.24 -10.04
N PHE A 49 -23.31 2.44 -10.58
CA PHE A 49 -24.38 3.44 -10.67
C PHE A 49 -25.49 2.99 -11.63
N LEU A 50 -25.12 2.45 -12.81
CA LEU A 50 -26.08 2.03 -13.84
C LEU A 50 -26.95 0.85 -13.40
N ILE A 51 -26.43 -0.10 -12.63
CA ILE A 51 -27.19 -1.29 -12.20
C ILE A 51 -28.10 -1.00 -11.01
N ARG A 52 -27.80 0.01 -10.23
CA ARG A 52 -28.56 0.35 -9.02
C ARG A 52 -29.99 0.83 -9.31
N GLU A 53 -30.21 1.38 -10.51
CA GLU A 53 -31.55 1.88 -10.91
C GLU A 53 -32.53 0.77 -11.28
N ASP A 54 -32.07 -0.37 -11.84
CA ASP A 54 -32.95 -1.41 -12.38
C ASP A 54 -33.38 -2.49 -11.36
N GLY A 55 -32.74 -2.58 -10.18
CA GLY A 55 -33.09 -3.52 -9.11
C GLY A 55 -33.08 -5.01 -9.48
N ASN A 56 -32.55 -5.37 -10.66
CA ASN A 56 -32.56 -6.72 -11.20
C ASN A 56 -31.41 -7.56 -10.57
N TRP A 57 -31.80 -8.64 -9.87
CA TRP A 57 -30.84 -9.57 -9.23
C TRP A 57 -29.78 -10.13 -10.19
N PHE A 58 -30.15 -10.35 -11.46
CA PHE A 58 -29.22 -10.83 -12.47
C PHE A 58 -28.14 -9.78 -12.80
N GLY A 59 -28.53 -8.52 -12.95
CA GLY A 59 -27.63 -7.40 -13.15
C GLY A 59 -26.69 -7.20 -11.96
N ILE A 60 -27.20 -7.33 -10.73
CA ILE A 60 -26.38 -7.26 -9.52
C ILE A 60 -25.34 -8.39 -9.50
N GLY A 61 -25.74 -9.62 -9.87
CA GLY A 61 -24.82 -10.76 -9.96
C GLY A 61 -23.67 -10.52 -10.96
N ILE A 62 -23.99 -10.05 -12.15
CA ILE A 62 -22.98 -9.70 -13.17
C ILE A 62 -22.04 -8.61 -12.65
N PHE A 63 -22.60 -7.58 -12.01
CA PHE A 63 -21.79 -6.49 -11.44
C PHE A 63 -20.80 -6.99 -10.38
N VAL A 64 -21.25 -7.84 -9.46
CA VAL A 64 -20.38 -8.41 -8.41
C VAL A 64 -19.23 -9.20 -9.03
N VAL A 65 -19.51 -10.06 -10.00
CA VAL A 65 -18.47 -10.84 -10.69
C VAL A 65 -17.52 -9.95 -11.46
N PHE A 66 -18.03 -8.97 -12.22
CA PHE A 66 -17.20 -8.01 -12.96
C PHE A 66 -16.31 -7.18 -12.01
N SER A 67 -16.89 -6.63 -10.94
CA SER A 67 -16.16 -5.80 -9.98
C SER A 67 -15.08 -6.60 -9.24
N ALA A 68 -15.37 -7.85 -8.88
CA ALA A 68 -14.42 -8.74 -8.26
C ALA A 68 -13.25 -9.08 -9.22
N ALA A 69 -13.57 -9.44 -10.46
CA ALA A 69 -12.56 -9.73 -11.48
C ALA A 69 -11.69 -8.50 -11.78
N TYR A 70 -12.31 -7.34 -11.98
CA TYR A 70 -11.59 -6.09 -12.23
C TYR A 70 -10.73 -5.67 -11.04
N GLY A 71 -11.26 -5.82 -9.83
CA GLY A 71 -10.55 -5.54 -8.59
C GLY A 71 -9.30 -6.40 -8.43
N ILE A 72 -9.42 -7.71 -8.66
CA ILE A 72 -8.30 -8.66 -8.51
C ILE A 72 -7.28 -8.50 -9.65
N LEU A 73 -7.76 -8.41 -10.90
CA LEU A 73 -6.88 -8.45 -12.07
C LEU A 73 -6.23 -7.09 -12.36
N ILE A 74 -6.89 -5.98 -12.08
CA ILE A 74 -6.42 -4.65 -12.48
C ILE A 74 -6.12 -3.78 -11.28
N LEU A 75 -7.10 -3.53 -10.40
CA LEU A 75 -6.92 -2.57 -9.31
C LEU A 75 -5.93 -3.07 -8.25
N GLY A 76 -5.92 -4.38 -7.92
CA GLY A 76 -4.97 -4.96 -6.97
C GLY A 76 -3.52 -4.71 -7.39
N PRO A 77 -3.07 -5.17 -8.57
CA PRO A 77 -1.73 -4.90 -9.07
C PRO A 77 -1.38 -3.41 -9.17
N LEU A 78 -2.34 -2.56 -9.57
CA LEU A 78 -2.13 -1.12 -9.64
C LEU A 78 -1.94 -0.46 -8.27
N GLN A 79 -2.68 -0.90 -7.24
CA GLN A 79 -2.48 -0.41 -5.87
C GLN A 79 -1.10 -0.76 -5.34
N TYR A 80 -0.61 -1.96 -5.66
CA TYR A 80 0.76 -2.37 -5.34
C TYR A 80 1.79 -1.53 -6.09
N GLY A 81 1.57 -1.26 -7.40
CA GLY A 81 2.39 -0.33 -8.18
C GLY A 81 2.41 1.08 -7.60
N MET A 82 1.25 1.56 -7.10
CA MET A 82 1.19 2.85 -6.40
C MET A 82 2.05 2.84 -5.13
N SER A 83 1.98 1.79 -4.31
CA SER A 83 2.82 1.66 -3.12
C SER A 83 4.31 1.71 -3.47
N TYR A 84 4.70 1.09 -4.58
CA TYR A 84 6.07 1.15 -5.09
C TYR A 84 6.49 2.56 -5.53
N CYS A 85 5.60 3.33 -6.19
CA CYS A 85 5.87 4.72 -6.52
C CYS A 85 6.14 5.55 -5.26
N TYR A 86 5.35 5.38 -4.20
CA TYR A 86 5.59 6.06 -2.92
C TYR A 86 6.91 5.62 -2.28
N LEU A 87 7.27 4.34 -2.37
CA LEU A 87 8.55 3.84 -1.87
C LEU A 87 9.75 4.50 -2.59
N LYS A 88 9.71 4.62 -3.93
CA LYS A 88 10.74 5.33 -4.70
C LYS A 88 10.85 6.79 -4.29
N ALA A 89 9.72 7.48 -4.10
CA ALA A 89 9.69 8.85 -3.63
C ALA A 89 10.35 9.00 -2.24
N VAL A 90 10.05 8.09 -1.31
CA VAL A 90 10.62 8.06 0.05
C VAL A 90 12.13 7.81 0.02
N ARG A 91 12.60 6.92 -0.84
CA ARG A 91 14.03 6.64 -1.07
C ARG A 91 14.74 7.76 -1.85
N ARG A 92 14.02 8.79 -2.29
CA ARG A 92 14.52 9.88 -3.13
C ARG A 92 15.07 9.41 -4.48
N GLU A 93 14.58 8.29 -4.97
CA GLU A 93 14.89 7.76 -6.29
C GLU A 93 14.20 8.56 -7.40
N ASN A 94 14.65 8.34 -8.66
CA ASN A 94 14.00 8.96 -9.82
C ASN A 94 12.62 8.31 -10.03
N LEU A 95 11.56 9.04 -9.66
CA LEU A 95 10.18 8.62 -9.77
C LEU A 95 9.61 8.99 -11.13
N GLN A 96 9.05 8.01 -11.82
CA GLN A 96 8.31 8.22 -13.07
C GLN A 96 6.89 7.67 -12.94
N VAL A 97 5.92 8.29 -13.61
CA VAL A 97 4.53 7.82 -13.60
C VAL A 97 4.42 6.38 -14.15
N GLY A 98 5.34 5.99 -15.03
CA GLY A 98 5.47 4.62 -15.55
C GLY A 98 5.77 3.56 -14.49
N ASP A 99 6.37 3.94 -13.36
CA ASP A 99 6.67 3.02 -12.25
C ASP A 99 5.40 2.43 -11.62
N LEU A 100 4.23 3.07 -11.83
CA LEU A 100 2.93 2.50 -11.47
C LEU A 100 2.73 1.10 -12.07
N PHE A 101 3.33 0.84 -13.23
CA PHE A 101 3.23 -0.44 -13.95
C PHE A 101 4.42 -1.37 -13.72
N ALA A 102 5.25 -1.14 -12.69
CA ALA A 102 6.41 -1.97 -12.36
C ALA A 102 6.04 -3.43 -12.03
N PHE A 103 4.77 -3.68 -11.71
CA PHE A 103 4.26 -5.02 -11.46
C PHE A 103 4.23 -5.92 -12.73
N LYS A 104 4.38 -5.37 -13.94
CA LYS A 104 4.27 -6.13 -15.20
C LYS A 104 5.25 -7.32 -15.25
N ASP A 105 6.47 -7.12 -14.77
CA ASP A 105 7.52 -8.15 -14.79
C ASP A 105 7.22 -9.33 -13.85
N ASN A 106 6.37 -9.11 -12.82
CA ASN A 106 6.03 -10.09 -11.80
C ASN A 106 4.50 -10.16 -11.56
N TYR A 107 3.73 -9.92 -12.62
CA TYR A 107 2.28 -9.72 -12.56
C TYR A 107 1.53 -10.79 -11.77
N LEU A 108 1.80 -12.09 -12.04
CA LEU A 108 1.10 -13.18 -11.37
C LEU A 108 1.35 -13.20 -9.86
N ASN A 109 2.59 -12.97 -9.42
CA ASN A 109 2.90 -12.92 -7.99
C ASN A 109 2.28 -11.70 -7.32
N VAL A 110 2.26 -10.54 -7.99
CA VAL A 110 1.62 -9.33 -7.47
C VAL A 110 0.11 -9.55 -7.32
N MET A 111 -0.54 -10.10 -8.35
CA MET A 111 -1.97 -10.42 -8.33
C MET A 111 -2.31 -11.44 -7.22
N LEU A 112 -1.52 -12.52 -7.12
CA LEU A 112 -1.72 -13.54 -6.08
C LEU A 112 -1.48 -12.99 -4.68
N ALA A 113 -0.45 -12.17 -4.49
CA ALA A 113 -0.18 -11.53 -3.21
C ALA A 113 -1.32 -10.59 -2.80
N ALA A 114 -1.84 -9.77 -3.73
CA ALA A 114 -2.97 -8.90 -3.48
C ALA A 114 -4.23 -9.71 -3.12
N LEU A 115 -4.51 -10.77 -3.87
CA LEU A 115 -5.63 -11.67 -3.58
C LEU A 115 -5.51 -12.33 -2.21
N LEU A 116 -4.37 -12.96 -1.92
CA LEU A 116 -4.13 -13.65 -0.65
C LEU A 116 -4.19 -12.68 0.54
N THR A 117 -3.58 -11.52 0.43
CA THR A 117 -3.63 -10.48 1.47
C THR A 117 -5.06 -10.07 1.77
N ASN A 118 -5.86 -9.77 0.72
CA ASN A 118 -7.26 -9.37 0.90
C ASN A 118 -8.11 -10.52 1.48
N VAL A 119 -7.89 -11.76 1.06
CA VAL A 119 -8.61 -12.93 1.58
C VAL A 119 -8.27 -13.16 3.05
N ILE A 120 -7.00 -13.12 3.44
CA ILE A 120 -6.56 -13.31 4.83
C ILE A 120 -7.15 -12.24 5.74
N ILE A 121 -7.05 -10.97 5.34
CA ILE A 121 -7.62 -9.85 6.10
C ILE A 121 -9.15 -9.97 6.16
N GLY A 122 -9.79 -10.29 5.04
CA GLY A 122 -11.24 -10.47 4.95
C GLY A 122 -11.76 -11.58 5.87
N ILE A 123 -11.11 -12.73 5.87
CA ILE A 123 -11.43 -13.84 6.80
C ILE A 123 -11.22 -13.39 8.25
N GLY A 124 -10.12 -12.67 8.53
CA GLY A 124 -9.86 -12.13 9.86
C GLY A 124 -10.96 -11.20 10.36
N ILE A 125 -11.43 -10.28 9.52
CA ILE A 125 -12.51 -9.35 9.83
C ILE A 125 -13.85 -10.10 9.99
N PHE A 126 -14.11 -11.10 9.13
CA PHE A 126 -15.34 -11.91 9.20
C PHE A 126 -15.41 -12.74 10.48
N MET A 127 -14.30 -13.30 10.94
CA MET A 127 -14.24 -14.05 12.20
C MET A 127 -14.41 -13.12 13.40
N LEU A 128 -13.61 -12.06 13.47
CA LEU A 128 -13.64 -10.99 14.49
C LEU A 128 -12.85 -9.78 13.95
N ILE A 129 -13.28 -8.57 14.28
CA ILE A 129 -12.62 -7.34 13.83
C ILE A 129 -11.16 -7.27 14.27
N ILE A 130 -10.87 -7.72 15.51
CA ILE A 130 -9.52 -7.66 16.09
C ILE A 130 -8.50 -8.49 15.30
N PRO A 131 -8.72 -9.80 14.99
CA PRO A 131 -7.80 -10.56 14.14
C PRO A 131 -7.62 -9.94 12.76
N GLY A 132 -8.68 -9.38 12.16
CA GLY A 132 -8.57 -8.70 10.88
C GLY A 132 -7.62 -7.51 10.91
N ILE A 133 -7.68 -6.70 11.95
CA ILE A 133 -6.75 -5.58 12.17
C ILE A 133 -5.32 -6.08 12.36
N ILE A 134 -5.12 -7.14 13.15
CA ILE A 134 -3.79 -7.73 13.34
C ILE A 134 -3.22 -8.22 12.01
N PHE A 135 -4.00 -8.93 11.20
CA PHE A 135 -3.56 -9.38 9.87
C PHE A 135 -3.26 -8.22 8.94
N ALA A 136 -4.05 -7.15 8.96
CA ALA A 136 -3.78 -5.96 8.17
C ALA A 136 -2.44 -5.31 8.56
N CYS A 137 -2.12 -5.21 9.86
CA CYS A 137 -0.84 -4.71 10.33
C CYS A 137 0.32 -5.62 9.93
N LYS A 138 0.15 -6.94 10.07
CA LYS A 138 1.18 -7.94 9.75
C LYS A 138 1.48 -8.04 8.25
N LEU A 139 0.51 -7.78 7.41
CA LEU A 139 0.62 -7.86 5.96
C LEU A 139 0.83 -6.50 5.28
N ALA A 140 1.05 -5.43 6.06
CA ALA A 140 1.20 -4.07 5.55
C ALA A 140 2.38 -3.89 4.58
N PHE A 141 3.43 -4.71 4.69
CA PHE A 141 4.63 -4.60 3.88
C PHE A 141 4.62 -5.47 2.61
N VAL A 142 3.62 -6.34 2.45
CA VAL A 142 3.50 -7.23 1.27
C VAL A 142 3.59 -6.48 -0.06
N PRO A 143 2.91 -5.33 -0.27
CA PRO A 143 2.97 -4.61 -1.54
C PRO A 143 4.39 -4.21 -1.95
N TYR A 144 5.19 -3.78 -0.98
CA TYR A 144 6.57 -3.37 -1.22
C TYR A 144 7.47 -4.57 -1.54
N LEU A 145 7.36 -5.65 -0.76
CA LEU A 145 8.20 -6.85 -0.92
C LEU A 145 8.02 -7.55 -2.26
N VAL A 146 6.79 -7.63 -2.76
CA VAL A 146 6.51 -8.30 -4.03
C VAL A 146 7.05 -7.52 -5.23
N ILE A 147 6.95 -6.18 -5.22
CA ILE A 147 7.40 -5.37 -6.36
C ILE A 147 8.88 -5.01 -6.23
N ASP A 148 9.30 -4.48 -5.09
CA ASP A 148 10.66 -3.99 -4.85
C ASP A 148 11.67 -5.14 -4.82
N LYS A 149 11.39 -6.19 -4.03
CA LYS A 149 12.28 -7.36 -3.89
C LYS A 149 11.92 -8.51 -4.85
N LYS A 150 10.90 -8.33 -5.71
CA LYS A 150 10.41 -9.33 -6.68
C LYS A 150 10.14 -10.70 -6.06
N MET A 151 9.66 -10.72 -4.81
CA MET A 151 9.38 -11.94 -4.06
C MET A 151 8.14 -12.65 -4.61
N ASP A 152 8.11 -13.98 -4.48
CA ASP A 152 6.89 -14.76 -4.67
C ASP A 152 5.83 -14.35 -3.64
N ALA A 153 4.56 -14.47 -4.01
CA ALA A 153 3.43 -14.05 -3.16
C ALA A 153 3.51 -14.63 -1.74
N ILE A 154 3.71 -15.95 -1.61
CA ILE A 154 3.75 -16.62 -0.31
C ILE A 154 4.97 -16.17 0.51
N LYS A 155 6.14 -16.07 -0.12
CA LYS A 155 7.36 -15.60 0.55
C LYS A 155 7.20 -14.13 1.03
N ALA A 156 6.55 -13.28 0.24
CA ALA A 156 6.29 -11.90 0.61
C ALA A 156 5.35 -11.79 1.81
N LEU A 157 4.29 -12.63 1.90
CA LEU A 157 3.43 -12.69 3.08
C LEU A 157 4.21 -13.11 4.32
N GLN A 158 5.03 -14.16 4.23
CA GLN A 158 5.86 -14.63 5.34
C GLN A 158 6.90 -13.60 5.77
N ALA A 159 7.59 -12.98 4.82
CA ALA A 159 8.56 -11.93 5.09
C ALA A 159 7.90 -10.69 5.73
N SER A 160 6.75 -10.24 5.22
CA SER A 160 5.99 -9.15 5.82
C SER A 160 5.62 -9.45 7.27
N TRP A 161 5.16 -10.68 7.54
CA TRP A 161 4.82 -11.12 8.89
C TRP A 161 6.01 -11.02 9.85
N GLN A 162 7.19 -11.48 9.42
CA GLN A 162 8.43 -11.42 10.20
C GLN A 162 8.94 -9.98 10.38
N MET A 163 8.97 -9.19 9.29
CA MET A 163 9.45 -7.80 9.32
C MET A 163 8.59 -6.90 10.20
N THR A 164 7.31 -7.20 10.36
CA THR A 164 6.40 -6.46 11.23
C THR A 164 6.45 -6.92 12.69
N ASP A 165 7.22 -7.97 13.04
CA ASP A 165 7.45 -8.34 14.43
C ASP A 165 8.24 -7.21 15.13
N GLY A 166 7.73 -6.80 16.29
CA GLY A 166 8.24 -5.62 17.00
C GLY A 166 7.65 -4.28 16.53
N TYR A 167 7.18 -4.16 15.29
CA TYR A 167 6.63 -2.91 14.74
C TYR A 167 5.11 -2.92 14.54
N ALA A 168 4.43 -4.02 14.82
CA ALA A 168 2.98 -4.15 14.60
C ALA A 168 2.16 -3.08 15.33
N VAL A 169 2.58 -2.68 16.54
CA VAL A 169 1.94 -1.60 17.31
C VAL A 169 2.14 -0.24 16.61
N ASN A 170 3.33 0.04 16.11
CA ASN A 170 3.61 1.28 15.37
C ASN A 170 2.73 1.36 14.10
N ILE A 171 2.62 0.25 13.35
CA ILE A 171 1.79 0.17 12.15
C ILE A 171 0.31 0.35 12.51
N PHE A 172 -0.15 -0.25 13.61
CA PHE A 172 -1.51 -0.05 14.11
C PHE A 172 -1.80 1.40 14.48
N VAL A 173 -0.90 2.04 15.23
CA VAL A 173 -1.03 3.47 15.59
C VAL A 173 -1.01 4.35 14.34
N MET A 174 -0.16 4.03 13.36
CA MET A 174 -0.17 4.72 12.06
C MET A 174 -1.52 4.57 11.34
N GLY A 175 -2.09 3.38 11.32
CA GLY A 175 -3.41 3.14 10.76
C GLY A 175 -4.51 3.93 11.48
N LEU A 176 -4.45 4.02 12.80
CA LEU A 176 -5.38 4.83 13.59
C LEU A 176 -5.24 6.32 13.28
N LEU A 177 -4.02 6.85 13.23
CA LEU A 177 -3.74 8.23 12.85
C LEU A 177 -4.18 8.53 11.41
N ALA A 178 -4.02 7.57 10.49
CA ALA A 178 -4.47 7.71 9.12
C ALA A 178 -5.99 7.98 9.03
N ILE A 179 -6.79 7.39 9.92
CA ILE A 179 -8.24 7.67 9.98
C ILE A 179 -8.49 9.14 10.34
N PHE A 180 -7.80 9.69 11.34
CA PHE A 180 -7.95 11.10 11.72
C PHE A 180 -7.46 12.05 10.62
N ILE A 181 -6.36 11.70 9.94
CA ILE A 181 -5.84 12.47 8.80
C ILE A 181 -6.85 12.45 7.65
N ALA A 182 -7.45 11.28 7.36
CA ALA A 182 -8.46 11.16 6.32
C ALA A 182 -9.73 11.98 6.63
N ILE A 183 -10.18 11.97 7.89
CA ILE A 183 -11.31 12.80 8.34
C ILE A 183 -10.96 14.29 8.21
N GLY A 184 -9.77 14.70 8.63
CA GLY A 184 -9.28 16.07 8.46
C GLY A 184 -9.22 16.50 7.00
N GLY A 185 -8.73 15.59 6.13
CA GLY A 185 -8.73 15.81 4.68
C GLY A 185 -10.12 15.96 4.09
N LEU A 186 -11.10 15.19 4.59
CA LEU A 186 -12.50 15.28 4.16
C LEU A 186 -13.12 16.63 4.55
N ILE A 187 -12.82 17.16 5.73
CA ILE A 187 -13.25 18.48 6.19
C ILE A 187 -12.66 19.58 5.31
N ALA A 188 -11.42 19.44 4.87
CA ALA A 188 -10.75 20.37 3.96
C ALA A 188 -11.20 20.22 2.49
N PHE A 189 -12.27 19.47 2.24
CA PHE A 189 -12.89 19.22 0.92
C PHE A 189 -11.93 18.48 -0.06
N LEU A 190 -12.18 18.63 -1.37
CA LEU A 190 -11.54 17.81 -2.42
C LEU A 190 -10.00 17.82 -2.37
N ILE A 191 -9.41 18.99 -2.17
CA ILE A 191 -7.93 19.14 -2.11
C ILE A 191 -7.37 18.46 -0.87
N GLY A 192 -8.05 18.62 0.28
CA GLY A 192 -7.63 17.99 1.52
C GLY A 192 -7.61 16.47 1.47
N VAL A 193 -8.59 15.85 0.81
CA VAL A 193 -8.64 14.39 0.64
C VAL A 193 -7.43 13.88 -0.15
N ILE A 194 -7.05 14.57 -1.23
CA ILE A 194 -5.91 14.19 -2.07
C ILE A 194 -4.61 14.28 -1.26
N ILE A 195 -4.38 15.40 -0.57
CA ILE A 195 -3.17 15.59 0.24
C ILE A 195 -3.12 14.58 1.39
N ALA A 196 -4.24 14.32 2.07
CA ALA A 196 -4.34 13.34 3.14
C ALA A 196 -4.01 11.93 2.66
N ALA A 197 -4.56 11.51 1.52
CA ALA A 197 -4.25 10.21 0.92
C ALA A 197 -2.76 10.10 0.58
N MET A 198 -2.19 11.09 -0.10
CA MET A 198 -0.77 11.12 -0.44
C MET A 198 0.11 11.03 0.82
N TRP A 199 -0.24 11.77 1.88
CA TRP A 199 0.50 11.76 3.13
C TRP A 199 0.45 10.40 3.82
N ILE A 200 -0.71 9.77 3.89
CA ILE A 200 -0.87 8.43 4.47
C ILE A 200 0.00 7.42 3.71
N TYR A 201 -0.11 7.34 2.39
CA TYR A 201 0.69 6.41 1.59
C TYR A 201 2.20 6.64 1.71
N ALA A 202 2.65 7.90 1.70
CA ALA A 202 4.05 8.24 1.89
C ALA A 202 4.55 7.85 3.28
N SER A 203 3.73 7.97 4.33
CA SER A 203 4.07 7.58 5.70
C SER A 203 4.21 6.06 5.85
N PHE A 204 3.30 5.28 5.24
CA PHE A 204 3.42 3.82 5.22
C PHE A 204 4.64 3.34 4.42
N ALA A 205 4.98 3.99 3.31
CA ALA A 205 6.22 3.70 2.58
C ALA A 205 7.46 4.06 3.41
N SER A 206 7.41 5.15 4.18
CA SER A 206 8.49 5.59 5.06
C SER A 206 8.77 4.58 6.18
N ILE A 207 7.74 4.07 6.86
CA ILE A 207 7.94 3.06 7.91
C ILE A 207 8.51 1.76 7.34
N TYR A 208 8.04 1.30 6.18
CA TYR A 208 8.63 0.14 5.51
C TYR A 208 10.11 0.36 5.20
N TYR A 209 10.47 1.51 4.61
CA TYR A 209 11.85 1.85 4.26
C TYR A 209 12.76 1.88 5.49
N SER A 210 12.30 2.44 6.60
CA SER A 210 13.06 2.49 7.85
C SER A 210 13.27 1.10 8.45
N VAL A 211 12.22 0.27 8.52
CA VAL A 211 12.31 -1.11 9.02
C VAL A 211 13.22 -1.97 8.14
N ASP A 212 13.09 -1.88 6.82
CA ASP A 212 13.94 -2.61 5.86
C ASP A 212 15.42 -2.22 6.04
N SER A 213 15.70 -0.93 6.20
CA SER A 213 17.06 -0.42 6.44
C SER A 213 17.66 -0.92 7.77
N THR A 214 16.84 -1.02 8.83
CA THR A 214 17.28 -1.51 10.14
C THR A 214 17.64 -2.99 10.07
N GLN A 215 16.81 -3.80 9.43
CA GLN A 215 17.07 -5.24 9.31
C GLN A 215 18.31 -5.56 8.46
N LEU A 216 18.56 -4.78 7.43
CA LEU A 216 19.80 -4.93 6.64
C LEU A 216 21.04 -4.63 7.48
N GLN A 217 21.00 -3.64 8.38
CA GLN A 217 22.12 -3.31 9.28
C GLN A 217 22.38 -4.42 10.30
N GLU A 218 21.31 -5.00 10.88
CA GLU A 218 21.44 -6.11 11.82
C GLU A 218 22.07 -7.34 11.14
N ALA A 219 21.70 -7.61 9.89
CA ALA A 219 22.26 -8.71 9.12
C ALA A 219 23.75 -8.49 8.77
N GLU A 220 24.15 -7.26 8.43
CA GLU A 220 25.55 -6.90 8.15
C GLU A 220 26.40 -6.95 9.43
N GLY A 221 25.89 -6.44 10.56
CA GLY A 221 26.56 -6.46 11.86
C GLY A 221 26.84 -7.88 12.36
N SER A 222 25.86 -8.79 12.22
CA SER A 222 26.03 -10.18 12.63
C SER A 222 26.99 -10.99 11.76
N GLY A 223 27.20 -10.59 10.49
CA GLY A 223 28.15 -11.22 9.58
C GLY A 223 29.62 -10.80 9.76
N SER A 224 29.86 -9.71 10.49
CA SER A 224 31.21 -9.18 10.77
C SER A 224 31.84 -9.75 12.05
N GLU A 225 31.10 -10.53 12.83
CA GLU A 225 31.57 -11.14 14.11
C GLU A 225 31.99 -12.62 13.95
N VAL A 226 32.01 -13.18 12.75
CA VAL A 226 32.48 -14.53 12.43
C VAL A 226 33.76 -14.42 11.57
#